data_3be8db5e9dc19ddec9ca39766df7c9f7
#
_entry.id   3be8db5e9dc19ddec9ca39766df7c9f7
#
_cell.length_a   1.000
_cell.length_b   1.000
_cell.length_c   1.000
_cell.angle_alpha   90.00
_cell.angle_beta   90.00
_cell.angle_gamma   90.00
#
_symmetry.space_group_name_H-M   'P 1'
#
loop_
_entity.id
_entity.type
_entity.pdbx_description
1 polymer ?
#
loop_
_entity_poly.entity_id
_entity_poly.type
_entity_poly.pdbx_seq_one_letter_code
_entity_poly.pdbx_strand_id
1 'polypeptide(L)'
;MILQYPYYYFVKAIPENICNNLIKKYTNFESKKGTVKGPDSKVRNSNVVFSNDAELYEMIHPFVDQANFSAGWNFDIDHTETVQFTKYTTKQYYNWHQDGSYDPYPENHPDLGYRGKIRKISTVISLTDGSKYKGGDFQVDFRDQRAVGKKEIKNVQNIMNVEELRQKGTVVVMPSFIWHRVTPVTKGTRFSLVSWSVGKPWK
;
A
#
# COMPACT_ATOMS: atom_id res chain seq x y z
N MET A 1 1.32 -3.23 -21.36
CA MET A 1 2.50 -3.81 -20.66
C MET A 1 2.00 -5.06 -19.93
N ILE A 2 2.58 -6.22 -20.19
CA ILE A 2 2.32 -7.44 -19.43
C ILE A 2 3.39 -7.49 -18.35
N LEU A 3 2.98 -7.42 -17.08
CA LEU A 3 3.91 -7.54 -15.97
C LEU A 3 4.26 -9.02 -15.77
N GLN A 4 5.54 -9.35 -15.71
CA GLN A 4 6.01 -10.70 -15.35
C GLN A 4 5.69 -10.97 -13.88
N TYR A 5 5.88 -9.95 -13.02
CA TYR A 5 5.58 -9.99 -11.60
C TYR A 5 4.63 -8.85 -11.24
N PRO A 6 3.38 -9.13 -10.84
CA PRO A 6 2.42 -8.10 -10.45
C PRO A 6 2.68 -7.52 -9.07
N TYR A 7 3.43 -8.23 -8.23
CA TYR A 7 4.04 -7.74 -6.99
C TYR A 7 5.32 -8.50 -6.69
N TYR A 8 6.14 -7.94 -5.82
CA TYR A 8 7.36 -8.54 -5.30
C TYR A 8 7.32 -8.49 -3.76
N TYR A 9 7.91 -9.46 -3.08
CA TYR A 9 7.84 -9.49 -1.63
C TYR A 9 9.13 -9.96 -0.97
N PHE A 10 9.30 -9.55 0.28
CA PHE A 10 10.42 -9.89 1.15
C PHE A 10 9.83 -10.39 2.47
N VAL A 11 9.89 -11.70 2.71
CA VAL A 11 9.28 -12.34 3.88
C VAL A 11 10.06 -11.99 5.14
N LYS A 12 9.35 -11.46 6.17
CA LYS A 12 9.94 -11.13 7.49
C LYS A 12 11.20 -10.25 7.41
N ALA A 13 11.27 -9.38 6.42
CA ALA A 13 12.45 -8.57 6.15
C ALA A 13 12.65 -7.44 7.20
N ILE A 14 11.57 -7.00 7.85
CA ILE A 14 11.64 -6.04 8.96
C ILE A 14 11.62 -6.82 10.28
N PRO A 15 12.65 -6.67 11.14
CA PRO A 15 12.72 -7.34 12.44
C PRO A 15 11.50 -7.08 13.32
N GLU A 16 11.11 -8.08 14.11
CA GLU A 16 9.91 -8.01 14.94
C GLU A 16 9.94 -6.88 15.97
N ASN A 17 11.10 -6.62 16.58
CA ASN A 17 11.28 -5.51 17.51
C ASN A 17 11.05 -4.16 16.84
N ILE A 18 11.48 -3.97 15.59
CA ILE A 18 11.22 -2.74 14.81
C ILE A 18 9.72 -2.59 14.56
N CYS A 19 9.04 -3.65 14.10
CA CYS A 19 7.59 -3.63 13.93
C CYS A 19 6.87 -3.24 15.22
N ASN A 20 7.26 -3.80 16.36
CA ASN A 20 6.68 -3.50 17.68
C ASN A 20 6.91 -2.03 18.08
N ASN A 21 8.12 -1.51 17.86
CA ASN A 21 8.45 -0.11 18.14
C ASN A 21 7.62 0.85 17.29
N LEU A 22 7.45 0.55 15.99
CA LEU A 22 6.61 1.34 15.09
C LEU A 22 5.14 1.34 15.54
N ILE A 23 4.59 0.19 15.91
CA ILE A 23 3.23 0.11 16.46
C ILE A 23 3.12 0.97 17.73
N LYS A 24 4.05 0.83 18.69
CA LYS A 24 4.06 1.61 19.93
C LYS A 24 4.17 3.10 19.63
N LYS A 25 5.08 3.51 18.73
CA LYS A 25 5.30 4.91 18.35
C LYS A 25 4.00 5.51 17.80
N TYR A 26 3.44 4.92 16.74
CA TYR A 26 2.34 5.55 15.98
C TYR A 26 0.95 5.34 16.59
N THR A 27 0.74 4.37 17.48
CA THR A 27 -0.53 4.27 18.22
C THR A 27 -0.70 5.36 19.27
N ASN A 28 0.37 6.04 19.66
CA ASN A 28 0.33 7.19 20.59
C ASN A 28 -0.02 8.53 19.88
N PHE A 29 -0.02 8.57 18.56
CA PHE A 29 -0.41 9.75 17.80
C PHE A 29 -1.91 9.80 17.56
N GLU A 30 -2.47 11.01 17.50
CA GLU A 30 -3.86 11.20 17.09
C GLU A 30 -4.07 10.68 15.68
N SER A 31 -4.91 9.67 15.55
CA SER A 31 -5.22 9.07 14.25
C SER A 31 -6.39 9.77 13.57
N LYS A 32 -6.30 9.97 12.26
CA LYS A 32 -7.41 10.47 11.44
C LYS A 32 -8.13 9.30 10.77
N LYS A 33 -9.42 9.47 10.45
CA LYS A 33 -10.09 8.51 9.55
C LYS A 33 -9.41 8.51 8.20
N GLY A 34 -9.07 7.32 7.70
CA GLY A 34 -8.58 7.17 6.34
C GLY A 34 -9.68 7.57 5.37
N THR A 35 -9.40 8.55 4.51
CA THR A 35 -10.30 9.04 3.47
C THR A 35 -9.80 8.67 2.09
N VAL A 36 -10.70 8.64 1.12
CA VAL A 36 -10.41 8.50 -0.31
C VAL A 36 -10.92 9.76 -1.00
N LYS A 37 -10.18 10.29 -1.96
CA LYS A 37 -10.69 11.38 -2.80
C LYS A 37 -11.88 10.85 -3.63
N GLY A 38 -13.03 11.52 -3.53
CA GLY A 38 -14.24 11.20 -4.31
C GLY A 38 -15.49 11.00 -3.46
N PRO A 39 -16.67 10.85 -4.10
CA PRO A 39 -17.97 10.83 -3.42
C PRO A 39 -18.28 9.54 -2.65
N ASP A 40 -17.42 8.52 -2.74
CA ASP A 40 -17.71 7.19 -2.21
C ASP A 40 -17.05 6.97 -0.84
N SER A 41 -17.68 7.49 0.21
CA SER A 41 -17.24 7.33 1.61
C SER A 41 -17.20 5.87 2.09
N LYS A 42 -17.77 4.93 1.32
CA LYS A 42 -17.85 3.50 1.64
C LYS A 42 -16.65 2.69 1.12
N VAL A 43 -15.70 3.32 0.43
CA VAL A 43 -14.53 2.61 -0.10
C VAL A 43 -13.55 2.26 1.02
N ARG A 44 -13.44 3.10 2.06
CA ARG A 44 -12.45 2.93 3.13
C ARG A 44 -13.04 3.19 4.52
N ASN A 45 -12.72 2.30 5.44
CA ASN A 45 -12.91 2.48 6.87
C ASN A 45 -11.66 2.02 7.59
N SER A 46 -10.81 2.95 8.02
CA SER A 46 -9.54 2.70 8.72
C SER A 46 -9.11 3.93 9.48
N ASN A 47 -8.13 3.78 10.38
CA ASN A 47 -7.49 4.89 11.07
C ASN A 47 -6.05 5.03 10.54
N VAL A 48 -5.60 6.26 10.30
CA VAL A 48 -4.28 6.53 9.71
C VAL A 48 -3.52 7.60 10.48
N VAL A 49 -2.21 7.47 10.48
CA VAL A 49 -1.25 8.49 10.90
C VAL A 49 -0.25 8.65 9.76
N PHE A 50 0.08 9.88 9.38
CA PHE A 50 1.10 10.16 8.38
C PHE A 50 2.38 10.64 9.07
N SER A 51 3.52 10.18 8.57
CA SER A 51 4.84 10.53 9.09
C SER A 51 5.84 10.73 7.95
N ASN A 52 6.71 11.70 8.12
CA ASN A 52 7.86 11.97 7.26
C ASN A 52 9.20 11.70 7.98
N ASP A 53 9.19 10.81 8.97
CA ASP A 53 10.40 10.43 9.70
C ASP A 53 11.41 9.79 8.74
N ALA A 54 12.64 10.31 8.72
CA ALA A 54 13.71 9.87 7.81
C ALA A 54 13.98 8.36 7.91
N GLU A 55 13.95 7.80 9.13
CA GLU A 55 14.14 6.38 9.39
C GLU A 55 13.19 5.46 8.61
N LEU A 56 11.96 5.94 8.31
CA LEU A 56 11.00 5.16 7.53
C LEU A 56 11.44 5.06 6.06
N TYR A 57 11.95 6.14 5.50
CA TYR A 57 12.43 6.16 4.12
C TYR A 57 13.69 5.31 3.97
N GLU A 58 14.64 5.45 4.90
CA GLU A 58 15.86 4.62 4.94
C GLU A 58 15.53 3.13 5.02
N MET A 59 14.51 2.76 5.79
CA MET A 59 14.04 1.38 5.90
C MET A 59 13.34 0.88 4.63
N ILE A 60 12.57 1.72 3.93
CA ILE A 60 11.69 1.31 2.83
C ILE A 60 12.41 1.32 1.48
N HIS A 61 13.22 2.33 1.19
CA HIS A 61 13.81 2.54 -0.14
C HIS A 61 14.59 1.33 -0.66
N PRO A 62 15.43 0.63 0.12
CA PRO A 62 16.15 -0.55 -0.38
C PRO A 62 15.23 -1.63 -0.94
N PHE A 63 14.05 -1.84 -0.35
CA PHE A 63 13.07 -2.82 -0.84
C PHE A 63 12.37 -2.34 -2.11
N VAL A 64 12.10 -1.04 -2.22
CA VAL A 64 11.51 -0.45 -3.43
C VAL A 64 12.46 -0.60 -4.61
N ASP A 65 13.73 -0.23 -4.43
CA ASP A 65 14.75 -0.29 -5.47
C ASP A 65 15.01 -1.73 -5.91
N GLN A 66 15.17 -2.65 -4.95
CA GLN A 66 15.37 -4.06 -5.22
C GLN A 66 14.18 -4.67 -5.96
N ALA A 67 12.94 -4.39 -5.53
CA ALA A 67 11.75 -4.91 -6.18
C ALA A 67 11.58 -4.34 -7.59
N ASN A 68 11.75 -3.02 -7.75
CA ASN A 68 11.65 -2.33 -9.05
C ASN A 68 12.62 -2.93 -10.08
N PHE A 69 13.85 -3.22 -9.66
CA PHE A 69 14.85 -3.87 -10.49
C PHE A 69 14.53 -5.35 -10.73
N SER A 70 14.35 -6.13 -9.67
CA SER A 70 14.23 -7.59 -9.75
C SER A 70 12.93 -8.07 -10.41
N ALA A 71 11.85 -7.30 -10.29
CA ALA A 71 10.60 -7.59 -10.98
C ALA A 71 10.59 -7.09 -12.44
N GLY A 72 11.69 -6.46 -12.87
CA GLY A 72 11.84 -5.95 -14.24
C GLY A 72 10.92 -4.76 -14.54
N TRP A 73 10.37 -4.07 -13.53
CA TRP A 73 9.52 -2.91 -13.77
C TRP A 73 10.32 -1.72 -14.28
N ASN A 74 11.47 -1.46 -13.67
CA ASN A 74 12.40 -0.37 -14.03
C ASN A 74 11.69 0.99 -14.15
N PHE A 75 10.74 1.26 -13.24
CA PHE A 75 10.03 2.52 -13.23
C PHE A 75 10.94 3.64 -12.77
N ASP A 76 10.88 4.76 -13.49
CA ASP A 76 11.54 6.00 -13.10
C ASP A 76 10.79 6.62 -11.91
N ILE A 77 11.40 6.60 -10.73
CA ILE A 77 10.91 7.13 -9.46
C ILE A 77 11.95 8.08 -8.88
N ASP A 78 11.51 9.20 -8.33
CA ASP A 78 12.41 10.25 -7.86
C ASP A 78 11.99 10.88 -6.53
N HIS A 79 10.84 10.47 -5.98
CA HIS A 79 10.38 10.96 -4.68
C HIS A 79 9.48 9.91 -4.01
N THR A 80 9.37 9.96 -2.68
CA THR A 80 8.47 9.12 -1.89
C THR A 80 7.56 10.00 -1.04
N GLU A 81 6.26 9.71 -1.10
CA GLU A 81 5.25 10.43 -0.33
C GLU A 81 5.40 10.18 1.18
N THR A 82 4.75 11.02 1.99
CA THR A 82 4.62 10.81 3.43
C THR A 82 4.11 9.41 3.74
N VAL A 83 4.84 8.66 4.57
CA VAL A 83 4.51 7.27 4.91
C VAL A 83 3.27 7.22 5.79
N GLN A 84 2.36 6.30 5.48
CA GLN A 84 1.10 6.11 6.18
C GLN A 84 1.16 4.90 7.10
N PHE A 85 1.06 5.12 8.41
CA PHE A 85 0.72 4.07 9.38
C PHE A 85 -0.79 3.85 9.36
N THR A 86 -1.24 2.61 9.23
CA THR A 86 -2.66 2.26 9.15
C THR A 86 -3.04 1.25 10.21
N LYS A 87 -4.14 1.54 10.91
CA LYS A 87 -4.78 0.64 11.88
C LYS A 87 -6.15 0.23 11.36
N TYR A 88 -6.38 -1.09 11.34
CA TYR A 88 -7.68 -1.70 11.08
C TYR A 88 -8.13 -2.47 12.32
N THR A 89 -9.26 -2.08 12.88
CA THR A 89 -9.97 -2.83 13.94
C THR A 89 -11.15 -3.57 13.35
N THR A 90 -11.92 -4.29 14.17
CA THR A 90 -13.09 -5.05 13.74
C THR A 90 -14.06 -4.20 12.91
N LYS A 91 -14.53 -4.75 11.79
CA LYS A 91 -15.37 -4.15 10.74
C LYS A 91 -14.66 -3.07 9.89
N GLN A 92 -13.38 -2.80 10.11
CA GLN A 92 -12.61 -1.89 9.28
C GLN A 92 -12.01 -2.62 8.07
N TYR A 93 -11.91 -1.90 6.95
CA TYR A 93 -11.51 -2.42 5.64
C TYR A 93 -11.03 -1.30 4.71
N TYR A 94 -10.46 -1.69 3.59
CA TYR A 94 -10.26 -0.82 2.44
C TYR A 94 -10.63 -1.60 1.19
N ASN A 95 -11.73 -1.22 0.55
CA ASN A 95 -12.29 -1.94 -0.59
C ASN A 95 -11.41 -1.78 -1.84
N TRP A 96 -11.82 -2.41 -2.94
CA TRP A 96 -11.10 -2.40 -4.20
C TRP A 96 -10.75 -0.99 -4.66
N HIS A 97 -9.46 -0.75 -4.91
CA HIS A 97 -8.92 0.51 -5.38
C HIS A 97 -7.57 0.30 -6.07
N GLN A 98 -7.12 1.32 -6.78
CA GLN A 98 -5.75 1.52 -7.23
C GLN A 98 -5.18 2.70 -6.44
N ASP A 99 -3.90 2.66 -6.09
CA ASP A 99 -3.23 3.78 -5.42
C ASP A 99 -2.82 4.87 -6.40
N GLY A 100 -2.43 4.47 -7.62
CA GLY A 100 -2.05 5.36 -8.70
C GLY A 100 -3.26 5.78 -9.54
N SER A 101 -3.24 7.04 -9.99
CA SER A 101 -4.12 7.53 -11.05
C SER A 101 -3.27 7.93 -12.27
N TYR A 102 -3.91 8.07 -13.44
CA TYR A 102 -3.26 8.63 -14.61
C TYR A 102 -3.12 10.15 -14.53
N ASP A 103 -3.90 10.79 -13.65
CA ASP A 103 -3.86 12.23 -13.43
C ASP A 103 -2.71 12.59 -12.50
N PRO A 104 -1.75 13.40 -12.95
CA PRO A 104 -0.63 13.81 -12.12
C PRO A 104 -1.07 14.77 -11.01
N TYR A 105 -0.27 14.83 -9.96
CA TYR A 105 -0.41 15.90 -8.98
C TYR A 105 -0.28 17.26 -9.66
N PRO A 106 -1.06 18.27 -9.21
CA PRO A 106 -1.02 19.60 -9.82
C PRO A 106 0.39 20.21 -9.80
N GLU A 107 0.74 20.96 -10.85
CA GLU A 107 2.03 21.68 -10.94
C GLU A 107 2.21 22.73 -9.83
N ASN A 108 1.13 23.22 -9.26
CA ASN A 108 1.13 24.15 -8.12
C ASN A 108 1.01 23.44 -6.77
N HIS A 109 1.22 22.12 -6.70
CA HIS A 109 1.21 21.40 -5.42
C HIS A 109 2.22 22.04 -4.46
N PRO A 110 1.88 22.24 -3.14
CA PRO A 110 2.76 22.92 -2.19
C PRO A 110 4.10 22.19 -2.01
N ASP A 111 4.11 20.87 -2.02
CA ASP A 111 5.32 20.07 -1.99
C ASP A 111 5.84 19.87 -3.42
N LEU A 112 7.09 20.31 -3.65
CA LEU A 112 7.78 20.20 -4.95
C LEU A 112 7.98 18.74 -5.37
N GLY A 113 8.15 17.84 -4.43
CA GLY A 113 8.35 16.42 -4.66
C GLY A 113 7.18 15.75 -5.38
N TYR A 114 5.98 16.33 -5.34
CA TYR A 114 4.76 15.77 -5.96
C TYR A 114 4.43 16.38 -7.32
N ARG A 115 4.89 17.61 -7.62
CA ARG A 115 4.47 18.38 -8.80
C ARG A 115 4.63 17.61 -10.09
N GLY A 116 3.54 17.54 -10.89
CA GLY A 116 3.52 16.87 -12.19
C GLY A 116 3.78 15.36 -12.14
N LYS A 117 3.79 14.72 -10.97
CA LYS A 117 4.11 13.31 -10.80
C LYS A 117 2.88 12.46 -10.53
N ILE A 118 3.04 11.16 -10.76
CA ILE A 118 2.04 10.14 -10.42
C ILE A 118 2.66 9.08 -9.51
N ARG A 119 1.85 8.37 -8.74
CA ARG A 119 2.29 7.20 -7.99
C ARG A 119 2.64 6.07 -8.95
N LYS A 120 3.83 5.53 -8.82
CA LYS A 120 4.37 4.43 -9.62
C LYS A 120 4.42 3.11 -8.86
N ILE A 121 4.90 3.16 -7.62
CA ILE A 121 5.09 1.99 -6.77
C ILE A 121 4.40 2.22 -5.43
N SER A 122 3.66 1.21 -5.00
CA SER A 122 3.07 1.11 -3.67
C SER A 122 3.79 0.05 -2.86
N THR A 123 4.13 0.37 -1.62
CA THR A 123 4.78 -0.54 -0.67
C THR A 123 3.89 -0.73 0.54
N VAL A 124 3.67 -1.98 0.94
CA VAL A 124 2.92 -2.35 2.14
C VAL A 124 3.78 -3.20 3.05
N ILE A 125 3.94 -2.79 4.31
CA ILE A 125 4.68 -3.54 5.33
C ILE A 125 3.70 -4.03 6.40
N SER A 126 3.68 -5.34 6.64
CA SER A 126 2.89 -5.94 7.70
C SER A 126 3.56 -5.74 9.06
N LEU A 127 2.89 -5.06 9.99
CA LEU A 127 3.40 -4.86 11.34
C LEU A 127 2.79 -5.84 12.36
N THR A 128 1.71 -6.54 12.00
CA THR A 128 1.00 -7.48 12.88
C THR A 128 1.06 -8.88 12.31
N ASP A 129 1.40 -9.86 13.15
CA ASP A 129 1.34 -11.26 12.75
C ASP A 129 -0.11 -11.72 12.51
N GLY A 130 -0.33 -12.50 11.45
CA GLY A 130 -1.64 -12.97 11.01
C GLY A 130 -2.38 -13.84 12.03
N SER A 131 -1.68 -14.42 13.03
CA SER A 131 -2.30 -15.13 14.14
C SER A 131 -3.04 -14.21 15.12
N LYS A 132 -2.74 -12.90 15.10
CA LYS A 132 -3.29 -11.91 16.03
C LYS A 132 -4.60 -11.27 15.53
N TYR A 133 -5.02 -11.55 14.28
CA TYR A 133 -6.27 -11.03 13.72
C TYR A 133 -6.90 -12.04 12.75
N LYS A 134 -8.20 -11.87 12.48
CA LYS A 134 -8.95 -12.63 11.47
C LYS A 134 -9.57 -11.68 10.45
N GLY A 135 -9.70 -12.14 9.20
CA GLY A 135 -9.99 -11.27 8.06
C GLY A 135 -8.81 -10.32 7.81
N GLY A 136 -9.05 -9.15 7.27
CA GLY A 136 -8.00 -8.17 6.99
C GLY A 136 -6.99 -8.68 5.94
N ASP A 137 -7.42 -9.61 5.07
CA ASP A 137 -6.57 -10.17 4.03
C ASP A 137 -6.27 -9.13 2.98
N PHE A 138 -5.01 -9.04 2.58
CA PHE A 138 -4.60 -8.22 1.45
C PHE A 138 -4.79 -9.03 0.17
N GLN A 139 -5.62 -8.52 -0.71
CA GLN A 139 -5.98 -9.17 -1.97
C GLN A 139 -5.60 -8.29 -3.15
N VAL A 140 -5.14 -8.93 -4.22
CA VAL A 140 -4.82 -8.31 -5.50
C VAL A 140 -5.65 -8.94 -6.62
N ASP A 141 -5.92 -8.16 -7.67
CA ASP A 141 -6.62 -8.61 -8.85
C ASP A 141 -5.69 -8.54 -10.05
N PHE A 142 -5.44 -9.68 -10.70
CA PHE A 142 -4.48 -9.84 -11.80
C PHE A 142 -5.07 -9.64 -13.20
N ARG A 143 -6.33 -9.31 -13.31
CA ARG A 143 -6.92 -9.05 -14.62
C ARG A 143 -6.26 -7.87 -15.32
N ASP A 144 -6.43 -7.77 -16.64
CA ASP A 144 -5.97 -6.60 -17.39
C ASP A 144 -6.48 -5.32 -16.74
N GLN A 145 -5.58 -4.59 -16.14
CA GLN A 145 -5.88 -3.42 -15.32
C GLN A 145 -6.51 -2.28 -16.15
N ARG A 146 -6.35 -2.31 -17.47
CA ARG A 146 -6.92 -1.31 -18.39
C ARG A 146 -8.40 -1.56 -18.70
N ALA A 147 -8.84 -2.82 -18.61
CA ALA A 147 -10.18 -3.25 -18.98
C ALA A 147 -11.17 -3.26 -17.79
N VAL A 148 -10.71 -3.04 -16.57
CA VAL A 148 -11.52 -3.28 -15.37
C VAL A 148 -12.02 -1.97 -14.75
N GLY A 149 -13.29 -1.66 -14.99
CA GLY A 149 -14.01 -0.68 -14.18
C GLY A 149 -14.40 -1.25 -12.81
N LYS A 150 -14.60 -0.37 -11.81
CA LYS A 150 -14.99 -0.76 -10.42
C LYS A 150 -16.18 -1.73 -10.33
N LYS A 151 -17.08 -1.75 -11.32
CA LYS A 151 -18.28 -2.59 -11.34
C LYS A 151 -18.02 -4.03 -11.79
N GLU A 152 -16.88 -4.32 -12.39
CA GLU A 152 -16.60 -5.60 -13.05
C GLU A 152 -15.74 -6.57 -12.23
N ILE A 153 -15.32 -6.17 -11.01
CA ILE A 153 -14.58 -7.05 -10.08
C ILE A 153 -15.55 -8.09 -9.46
N LYS A 154 -16.19 -8.87 -10.31
CA LYS A 154 -17.08 -9.96 -9.87
C LYS A 154 -16.51 -11.35 -10.11
N ASN A 155 -15.46 -11.46 -10.94
CA ASN A 155 -14.87 -12.76 -11.25
C ASN A 155 -13.78 -13.11 -10.23
N VAL A 156 -14.09 -14.05 -9.36
CA VAL A 156 -13.24 -14.49 -8.24
C VAL A 156 -11.95 -15.19 -8.71
N GLN A 157 -11.89 -15.67 -9.96
CA GLN A 157 -10.76 -16.47 -10.47
C GLN A 157 -9.44 -15.70 -10.59
N ASN A 158 -9.50 -14.37 -10.66
CA ASN A 158 -8.30 -13.52 -10.80
C ASN A 158 -7.90 -12.83 -9.50
N ILE A 159 -8.62 -13.10 -8.40
CA ILE A 159 -8.34 -12.53 -7.09
C ILE A 159 -7.42 -13.48 -6.33
N MET A 160 -6.32 -12.97 -5.83
CA MET A 160 -5.38 -13.72 -5.01
C MET A 160 -5.16 -13.04 -3.66
N ASN A 161 -5.12 -13.83 -2.59
CA ASN A 161 -4.62 -13.40 -1.30
C ASN A 161 -3.08 -13.33 -1.36
N VAL A 162 -2.52 -12.24 -0.88
CA VAL A 162 -1.08 -12.12 -0.65
C VAL A 162 -0.79 -12.65 0.76
N GLU A 163 -0.69 -13.98 0.86
CA GLU A 163 -0.57 -14.69 2.15
C GLU A 163 0.71 -14.31 2.91
N GLU A 164 1.75 -13.92 2.19
CA GLU A 164 3.02 -13.48 2.75
C GLU A 164 2.84 -12.27 3.68
N LEU A 165 1.90 -11.37 3.38
CA LEU A 165 1.58 -10.21 4.24
C LEU A 165 0.93 -10.59 5.58
N ARG A 166 0.55 -11.83 5.78
CA ARG A 166 0.12 -12.30 7.11
C ARG A 166 1.28 -12.52 8.06
N GLN A 167 2.51 -12.61 7.55
CA GLN A 167 3.72 -12.74 8.36
C GLN A 167 4.24 -11.34 8.72
N LYS A 168 4.39 -11.09 10.03
CA LYS A 168 4.91 -9.82 10.56
C LYS A 168 6.30 -9.52 9.99
N GLY A 169 6.51 -8.25 9.62
CA GLY A 169 7.76 -7.78 9.02
C GLY A 169 7.88 -8.04 7.52
N THR A 170 6.88 -8.68 6.89
CA THR A 170 6.89 -8.86 5.44
C THR A 170 6.62 -7.53 4.73
N VAL A 171 7.43 -7.26 3.70
CA VAL A 171 7.30 -6.13 2.79
C VAL A 171 6.76 -6.62 1.46
N VAL A 172 5.70 -6.00 0.95
CA VAL A 172 5.18 -6.21 -0.41
C VAL A 172 5.28 -4.91 -1.17
N VAL A 173 5.83 -5.00 -2.37
CA VAL A 173 6.02 -3.88 -3.31
C VAL A 173 5.25 -4.21 -4.59
N MET A 174 4.52 -3.26 -5.14
CA MET A 174 3.72 -3.47 -6.36
C MET A 174 3.56 -2.19 -7.16
N PRO A 175 3.31 -2.27 -8.47
CA PRO A 175 2.88 -1.11 -9.26
C PRO A 175 1.60 -0.51 -8.69
N SER A 176 1.55 0.82 -8.55
CA SER A 176 0.43 1.52 -7.91
C SER A 176 -0.90 1.41 -8.68
N PHE A 177 -0.87 0.98 -9.93
CA PHE A 177 -2.07 0.73 -10.75
C PHE A 177 -2.66 -0.68 -10.56
N ILE A 178 -2.07 -1.55 -9.73
CA ILE A 178 -2.65 -2.86 -9.41
C ILE A 178 -3.88 -2.69 -8.53
N TRP A 179 -5.00 -3.27 -8.95
CA TRP A 179 -6.20 -3.33 -8.14
C TRP A 179 -5.98 -4.20 -6.90
N HIS A 180 -6.25 -3.62 -5.73
CA HIS A 180 -6.07 -4.33 -4.47
C HIS A 180 -7.08 -3.89 -3.42
N ARG A 181 -7.19 -4.68 -2.35
CA ARG A 181 -8.04 -4.37 -1.20
C ARG A 181 -7.53 -4.98 0.09
N VAL A 182 -8.04 -4.47 1.21
CA VAL A 182 -7.98 -5.13 2.52
C VAL A 182 -9.39 -5.55 2.90
N THR A 183 -9.62 -6.86 3.07
CA THR A 183 -10.92 -7.39 3.48
C THR A 183 -11.29 -6.92 4.89
N PRO A 184 -12.56 -6.94 5.31
CA PRO A 184 -12.93 -6.57 6.66
C PRO A 184 -12.20 -7.39 7.72
N VAL A 185 -11.60 -6.72 8.70
CA VAL A 185 -11.10 -7.37 9.91
C VAL A 185 -12.29 -7.86 10.71
N THR A 186 -12.32 -9.15 11.05
CA THR A 186 -13.43 -9.74 11.81
C THR A 186 -13.10 -9.94 13.29
N LYS A 187 -11.81 -10.04 13.65
CA LYS A 187 -11.32 -10.13 15.03
C LYS A 187 -9.90 -9.55 15.13
N GLY A 188 -9.57 -8.94 16.26
CA GLY A 188 -8.23 -8.40 16.53
C GLY A 188 -7.97 -7.06 15.85
N THR A 189 -6.68 -6.75 15.67
CA THR A 189 -6.24 -5.49 15.06
C THR A 189 -5.09 -5.75 14.11
N ARG A 190 -5.18 -5.22 12.89
CA ARG A 190 -4.13 -5.25 11.89
C ARG A 190 -3.47 -3.88 11.78
N PHE A 191 -2.14 -3.85 11.86
CA PHE A 191 -1.33 -2.66 11.62
C PHE A 191 -0.47 -2.86 10.38
N SER A 192 -0.30 -1.81 9.60
CA SER A 192 0.61 -1.79 8.44
C SER A 192 1.19 -0.40 8.22
N LEU A 193 2.37 -0.34 7.57
CA LEU A 193 2.85 0.87 6.92
C LEU A 193 2.53 0.78 5.44
N VAL A 194 2.25 1.92 4.84
CA VAL A 194 2.07 2.08 3.39
C VAL A 194 2.90 3.27 2.93
N SER A 195 3.58 3.11 1.81
CA SER A 195 4.41 4.15 1.19
C SER A 195 4.14 4.15 -0.31
N TRP A 196 4.25 5.33 -0.92
CA TRP A 196 4.08 5.51 -2.36
C TRP A 196 5.28 6.23 -2.95
N SER A 197 5.92 5.59 -3.91
CA SER A 197 6.98 6.22 -4.69
C SER A 197 6.40 6.79 -5.97
N VAL A 198 6.73 8.04 -6.24
CA VAL A 198 6.21 8.83 -7.37
C VAL A 198 7.30 9.13 -8.38
N GLY A 199 6.90 9.40 -9.61
CA GLY A 199 7.77 9.81 -10.69
C GLY A 199 6.96 10.44 -11.82
N LYS A 200 7.63 10.87 -12.89
CA LYS A 200 6.97 11.47 -14.06
C LYS A 200 5.91 10.54 -14.63
N PRO A 201 4.81 11.06 -15.21
CA PRO A 201 3.80 10.25 -15.89
C PRO A 201 4.39 9.24 -16.89
N TRP A 202 3.62 8.21 -17.20
CA TRP A 202 4.00 7.24 -18.22
C TRP A 202 4.08 7.92 -19.59
N LYS A 203 5.12 7.57 -20.37
CA LYS A 203 5.24 8.01 -21.78
C LYS A 203 4.50 7.05 -22.68
#